data_154ac0421318c4be14c1779bd4a39c23
#
_entry.id   154ac0421318c4be14c1779bd4a39c23
#
_cell.length_a   1.000
_cell.length_b   1.000
_cell.length_c   1.000
_cell.angle_alpha   90.00
_cell.angle_beta   90.00
_cell.angle_gamma   90.00
#
_symmetry.space_group_name_H-M   'P 1'
#
loop_
_entity.id
_entity.type
_entity.pdbx_description
1 polymer ?
#
loop_
_entity_poly.entity_id
_entity_poly.type
_entity_poly.pdbx_seq_one_letter_code
_entity_poly.pdbx_strand_id
1 'polypeptide(L)'
;GIHVHEKGDCSAADGSSAGGHFNPAGAPHALPANAPHHLGDWGNINVGADGKGTLEIVVPGASLKEGDPNSYLGRAIIVHEKVDDGGQPTGNAGGRIGCAEIK
;
A
#
# COMPACT_ATOMS: atom_id res chain seq x y z
N GLY A 1 -5.06 -7.62 -0.56
CA GLY A 1 -3.88 -6.78 -0.69
C GLY A 1 -3.97 -5.49 0.11
N ILE A 2 -2.87 -5.07 0.66
CA ILE A 2 -2.74 -3.80 1.36
C ILE A 2 -1.45 -3.10 0.90
N HIS A 3 -1.57 -1.82 0.53
CA HIS A 3 -0.45 -1.05 -0.01
C HIS A 3 -0.49 0.39 0.43
N VAL A 4 0.67 1.06 0.43
CA VAL A 4 0.73 2.51 0.51
C VAL A 4 0.68 3.07 -0.91
N HIS A 5 -0.25 3.98 -1.16
CA HIS A 5 -0.41 4.71 -2.40
C HIS A 5 0.19 6.10 -2.30
N GLU A 6 0.55 6.68 -3.43
CA GLU A 6 1.41 7.88 -3.50
C GLU A 6 0.77 9.16 -2.98
N LYS A 7 -0.56 9.27 -2.99
CA LYS A 7 -1.27 10.49 -2.61
C LYS A 7 -2.13 10.26 -1.37
N GLY A 8 -1.98 11.12 -0.37
CA GLY A 8 -2.81 11.11 0.84
C GLY A 8 -4.18 11.73 0.61
N ASP A 9 -4.92 11.21 -0.35
CA ASP A 9 -6.23 11.71 -0.75
C ASP A 9 -7.23 10.55 -0.87
N CYS A 10 -8.12 10.45 0.10
CA CYS A 10 -9.20 9.47 0.14
C CYS A 10 -10.57 10.05 -0.27
N SER A 11 -10.58 11.19 -0.97
CA SER A 11 -11.84 11.88 -1.29
C SER A 11 -12.69 11.16 -2.34
N ALA A 12 -12.08 10.42 -3.27
CA ALA A 12 -12.84 9.64 -4.25
C ALA A 12 -13.41 8.37 -3.62
N ALA A 13 -14.69 8.09 -3.89
CA ALA A 13 -15.36 6.93 -3.31
C ALA A 13 -14.73 5.59 -3.70
N ASP A 14 -14.10 5.52 -4.87
CA ASP A 14 -13.43 4.33 -5.38
C ASP A 14 -11.94 4.25 -5.00
N GLY A 15 -11.43 5.21 -4.24
CA GLY A 15 -10.02 5.27 -3.84
C GLY A 15 -9.07 5.75 -4.94
N SER A 16 -9.57 6.12 -6.12
CA SER A 16 -8.72 6.50 -7.26
C SER A 16 -7.89 7.76 -7.00
N SER A 17 -8.36 8.66 -6.12
CA SER A 17 -7.64 9.89 -5.76
C SER A 17 -6.33 9.65 -5.02
N ALA A 18 -6.11 8.46 -4.47
CA ALA A 18 -4.84 8.09 -3.84
C ALA A 18 -3.72 7.78 -4.85
N GLY A 19 -4.03 7.68 -6.13
CA GLY A 19 -3.05 7.38 -7.18
C GLY A 19 -2.59 5.93 -7.18
N GLY A 20 -1.38 5.69 -7.71
CA GLY A 20 -0.78 4.36 -7.76
C GLY A 20 -0.01 3.98 -6.50
N HIS A 21 0.60 2.80 -6.49
CA HIS A 21 1.47 2.36 -5.40
C HIS A 21 2.61 3.35 -5.19
N PHE A 22 2.94 3.60 -3.93
CA PHE A 22 4.09 4.42 -3.59
C PHE A 22 5.37 3.70 -3.97
N ASN A 23 6.06 4.22 -4.99
CA ASN A 23 7.21 3.56 -5.62
C ASN A 23 8.31 4.58 -5.94
N PRO A 24 8.98 5.14 -4.93
CA PRO A 24 9.97 6.20 -5.16
C PRO A 24 11.21 5.73 -5.91
N ALA A 25 11.55 4.44 -5.85
CA ALA A 25 12.73 3.87 -6.49
C ALA A 25 12.47 3.33 -7.90
N GLY A 26 11.23 3.33 -8.38
CA GLY A 26 10.89 2.76 -9.70
C GLY A 26 11.07 1.26 -9.77
N ALA A 27 10.85 0.54 -8.66
CA ALA A 27 10.97 -0.92 -8.61
C ALA A 27 9.73 -1.60 -9.21
N PRO A 28 9.83 -2.89 -9.57
CA PRO A 28 8.65 -3.67 -9.92
C PRO A 28 7.79 -3.95 -8.69
N HIS A 29 6.53 -4.36 -8.91
CA HIS A 29 5.69 -4.85 -7.82
C HIS A 29 6.16 -6.25 -7.38
N ALA A 30 6.15 -6.51 -6.08
CA ALA A 30 6.37 -7.85 -5.52
C ALA A 30 5.78 -7.92 -4.12
N LEU A 31 5.62 -9.14 -3.61
CA LEU A 31 5.31 -9.34 -2.20
C LEU A 31 6.52 -8.90 -1.34
N PRO A 32 6.31 -8.45 -0.09
CA PRO A 32 7.38 -7.87 0.73
C PRO A 32 8.59 -8.78 0.95
N ALA A 33 8.39 -10.10 0.92
CA ALA A 33 9.48 -11.06 1.07
C ALA A 33 10.40 -11.15 -0.16
N ASN A 34 9.98 -10.59 -1.28
CA ASN A 34 10.69 -10.64 -2.56
C ASN A 34 11.18 -9.25 -2.94
N ALA A 35 12.47 -9.00 -2.84
CA ALA A 35 13.07 -7.76 -3.29
C ALA A 35 13.56 -7.91 -4.75
N PRO A 36 13.51 -6.84 -5.58
CA PRO A 36 12.95 -5.54 -5.27
C PRO A 36 11.43 -5.49 -5.34
N HIS A 37 10.83 -4.56 -4.62
CA HIS A 37 9.39 -4.30 -4.65
C HIS A 37 9.12 -2.81 -4.45
N HIS A 38 7.87 -2.37 -4.68
CA HIS A 38 7.48 -1.00 -4.33
C HIS A 38 7.65 -0.76 -2.83
N LEU A 39 8.08 0.43 -2.43
CA LEU A 39 8.17 0.76 -1.01
C LEU A 39 6.80 0.67 -0.31
N GLY A 40 5.73 0.87 -1.07
CA GLY A 40 4.35 0.72 -0.60
C GLY A 40 3.80 -0.71 -0.63
N ASP A 41 4.58 -1.70 -1.03
CA ASP A 41 4.12 -3.10 -1.09
C ASP A 41 4.16 -3.74 0.29
N TRP A 42 3.01 -3.87 0.92
CA TRP A 42 2.88 -4.44 2.26
C TRP A 42 2.31 -5.86 2.27
N GLY A 43 1.99 -6.41 1.09
CA GLY A 43 1.47 -7.76 0.96
C GLY A 43 -0.03 -7.86 1.23
N ASN A 44 -0.41 -8.62 2.22
CA ASN A 44 -1.81 -8.91 2.52
C ASN A 44 -2.10 -8.75 4.01
N ILE A 45 -3.34 -8.37 4.30
CA ILE A 45 -3.87 -8.34 5.66
C ILE A 45 -5.05 -9.31 5.75
N ASN A 46 -5.06 -10.16 6.78
CA ASN A 46 -6.17 -11.06 7.04
C ASN A 46 -7.21 -10.36 7.90
N VAL A 47 -8.43 -10.25 7.37
CA VAL A 47 -9.56 -9.65 8.07
C VAL A 47 -10.47 -10.76 8.56
N GLY A 48 -10.76 -10.77 9.87
CA GLY A 48 -11.61 -11.77 10.48
C GLY A 48 -13.10 -11.56 10.18
N ALA A 49 -13.91 -12.51 10.61
CA ALA A 49 -15.37 -12.45 10.45
C ALA A 49 -16.00 -11.25 11.17
N ASP A 50 -15.32 -10.69 12.18
CA ASP A 50 -15.72 -9.49 12.90
C ASP A 50 -15.37 -8.17 12.16
N GLY A 51 -14.77 -8.26 10.97
CA GLY A 51 -14.35 -7.10 10.18
C GLY A 51 -13.04 -6.47 10.63
N LYS A 52 -12.30 -7.12 11.53
CA LYS A 52 -11.04 -6.60 12.07
C LYS A 52 -9.85 -7.41 11.57
N GLY A 53 -8.77 -6.70 11.24
CA GLY A 53 -7.51 -7.30 10.84
C GLY A 53 -6.33 -6.46 11.34
N THR A 54 -5.20 -7.12 11.54
CA THR A 54 -3.95 -6.47 11.93
C THR A 54 -2.82 -6.99 11.07
N LEU A 55 -1.86 -6.12 10.78
CA LEU A 55 -0.64 -6.47 10.07
C LEU A 55 0.53 -5.78 10.76
N GLU A 56 1.57 -6.55 11.04
CA GLU A 56 2.84 -6.02 11.51
C GLU A 56 3.92 -6.34 10.47
N ILE A 57 4.63 -5.32 10.00
CA ILE A 57 5.63 -5.47 8.96
C ILE A 57 6.76 -4.47 9.19
N VAL A 58 7.98 -4.88 8.86
CA VAL A 58 9.15 -4.01 8.83
C VAL A 58 9.53 -3.79 7.37
N VAL A 59 9.62 -2.53 6.96
CA VAL A 59 9.99 -2.15 5.59
C VAL A 59 11.30 -1.38 5.63
N PRO A 60 12.43 -2.02 5.30
CA PRO A 60 13.73 -1.33 5.27
C PRO A 60 13.72 -0.16 4.29
N GLY A 61 14.30 0.95 4.69
CA GLY A 61 14.40 2.15 3.85
C GLY A 61 13.21 3.08 3.90
N ALA A 62 12.07 2.66 4.46
CA ALA A 62 10.91 3.53 4.64
C ALA A 62 11.06 4.41 5.89
N SER A 63 10.38 5.55 5.91
CA SER A 63 10.38 6.45 7.06
C SER A 63 9.02 7.12 7.26
N LEU A 64 8.90 7.85 8.38
CA LEU A 64 7.80 8.76 8.65
C LEU A 64 8.33 10.19 8.86
N LYS A 65 9.53 10.46 8.35
CA LYS A 65 10.19 11.75 8.50
C LYS A 65 9.74 12.72 7.41
N GLU A 66 9.26 13.88 7.80
CA GLU A 66 8.87 14.94 6.87
C GLU A 66 10.04 15.31 5.96
N GLY A 67 9.76 15.43 4.64
CA GLY A 67 10.75 15.79 3.65
C GLY A 67 11.61 14.65 3.12
N ASP A 68 11.54 13.47 3.72
CA ASP A 68 12.24 12.28 3.22
C ASP A 68 11.51 11.74 1.98
N PRO A 69 12.20 11.53 0.83
CA PRO A 69 11.58 10.96 -0.37
C PRO A 69 10.96 9.59 -0.14
N ASN A 70 11.43 8.84 0.87
CA ASN A 70 10.92 7.52 1.23
C ASN A 70 9.92 7.57 2.39
N SER A 71 9.43 8.75 2.76
CA SER A 71 8.47 8.89 3.85
C SER A 71 7.07 8.50 3.42
N TYR A 72 6.37 7.78 4.28
CA TYR A 72 4.94 7.49 4.11
C TYR A 72 4.04 8.67 4.48
N LEU A 73 4.56 9.71 5.14
CA LEU A 73 3.75 10.88 5.52
C LEU A 73 3.13 11.55 4.30
N GLY A 74 1.85 11.90 4.40
CA GLY A 74 1.12 12.52 3.31
C GLY A 74 0.71 11.55 2.20
N ARG A 75 0.83 10.27 2.43
CA ARG A 75 0.41 9.18 1.54
C ARG A 75 -0.87 8.55 2.06
N ALA A 76 -1.35 7.50 1.39
CA ALA A 76 -2.55 6.78 1.82
C ALA A 76 -2.30 5.28 1.89
N ILE A 77 -2.97 4.63 2.84
CA ILE A 77 -3.04 3.17 2.90
C ILE A 77 -4.32 2.75 2.18
N ILE A 78 -4.19 1.86 1.21
CA ILE A 78 -5.32 1.28 0.48
C ILE A 78 -5.42 -0.20 0.81
N VAL A 79 -6.62 -0.64 1.15
CA VAL A 79 -6.97 -2.06 1.27
C VAL A 79 -7.75 -2.45 0.03
N HIS A 80 -7.34 -3.54 -0.62
CA HIS A 80 -7.97 -4.07 -1.82
C HIS A 80 -8.90 -5.24 -1.51
N GLU A 81 -9.83 -5.52 -2.42
CA GLU A 81 -10.83 -6.57 -2.25
C GLU A 81 -10.29 -7.99 -2.37
N LYS A 82 -9.14 -8.17 -3.05
CA LYS A 82 -8.55 -9.48 -3.34
C LYS A 82 -7.15 -9.61 -2.79
N VAL A 83 -6.64 -10.84 -2.78
CA VAL A 83 -5.26 -11.15 -2.40
C VAL A 83 -4.30 -10.55 -3.41
N ASP A 84 -3.21 -9.95 -2.90
CA ASP A 84 -2.04 -9.58 -3.69
C ASP A 84 -1.24 -10.86 -3.96
N ASP A 85 -1.18 -11.27 -5.22
CA ASP A 85 -0.50 -12.49 -5.64
C ASP A 85 0.95 -12.27 -6.10
N GLY A 86 1.46 -11.03 -5.98
CA GLY A 86 2.79 -10.65 -6.42
C GLY A 86 2.92 -10.39 -7.92
N GLY A 87 1.85 -10.50 -8.69
CA GLY A 87 1.85 -10.27 -10.14
C GLY A 87 2.01 -8.80 -10.51
N GLN A 88 2.50 -8.55 -11.72
CA GLN A 88 2.68 -7.18 -12.22
C GLN A 88 1.36 -6.66 -12.80
N PRO A 89 1.13 -5.35 -12.77
CA PRO A 89 1.97 -4.31 -12.13
C PRO A 89 1.65 -4.05 -10.66
N THR A 90 0.56 -4.59 -10.12
CA THR A 90 0.03 -4.21 -8.80
C THR A 90 -0.51 -5.37 -7.97
N GLY A 91 -0.22 -6.61 -8.37
CA GLY A 91 -0.55 -7.80 -7.58
C GLY A 91 -1.93 -8.39 -7.82
N ASN A 92 -2.65 -7.90 -8.82
CA ASN A 92 -4.00 -8.40 -9.17
C ASN A 92 -4.98 -8.37 -7.99
N ALA A 93 -4.82 -7.39 -7.08
CA ALA A 93 -5.59 -7.31 -5.84
C ALA A 93 -7.01 -6.76 -6.01
N GLY A 94 -7.37 -6.35 -7.21
CA GLY A 94 -8.73 -5.89 -7.52
C GLY A 94 -9.03 -4.47 -7.04
N GLY A 95 -10.30 -4.20 -6.80
CA GLY A 95 -10.78 -2.87 -6.42
C GLY A 95 -10.32 -2.41 -5.05
N ARG A 96 -10.36 -1.11 -4.83
CA ARG A 96 -9.98 -0.45 -3.58
C ARG A 96 -11.20 -0.35 -2.69
N ILE A 97 -11.19 -1.03 -1.55
CA ILE A 97 -12.33 -1.07 -0.63
C ILE A 97 -12.11 -0.28 0.66
N GLY A 98 -10.89 0.12 0.94
CA GLY A 98 -10.56 0.93 2.11
C GLY A 98 -9.45 1.92 1.81
N CYS A 99 -9.53 3.11 2.41
CA CYS A 99 -8.55 4.17 2.24
C CYS A 99 -8.37 4.92 3.57
N ALA A 100 -7.12 5.14 3.95
CA ALA A 100 -6.77 5.95 5.11
C ALA A 100 -5.56 6.83 4.79
N GLU A 101 -5.64 8.10 5.15
CA GLU A 101 -4.53 9.02 4.97
C GLU A 101 -3.51 8.88 6.10
N ILE A 102 -2.23 8.90 5.76
CA ILE A 102 -1.13 8.88 6.72
C ILE A 102 -0.73 10.33 7.03
N LYS A 103 -0.93 10.73 8.27
CA LYS A 103 -0.68 12.11 8.73
C LYS A 103 0.44 12.19 9.75
#